data_1601f6ab96de45d1643e7bc995da5220
#
_entry.id   1601f6ab96de45d1643e7bc995da5220
#
_cell.length_a   1.000
_cell.length_b   1.000
_cell.length_c   1.000
_cell.angle_alpha   90.00
_cell.angle_beta   90.00
_cell.angle_gamma   90.00
#
_symmetry.space_group_name_H-M   'P 1'
#
loop_
_entity.id
_entity.type
_entity.pdbx_description
1 polymer ?
#
loop_
_entity_poly.entity_id
_entity_poly.type
_entity_poly.pdbx_seq_one_letter_code
_entity_poly.pdbx_strand_id
1 'polypeptide(L)'
;MARPRKDGRRATGIQSKKGYLYIVTSNTTFRNGANVTEKVWTATGLSDTPENVKKASEARERLCGKDTSEVLDKNITVQKYVDHYMAQKKRQIADTTYSAYLYRAKLIQQYFGKEERVRSLNKVTVERFLDALFTRYGLQPRTVKDTKAFLCGLLDQAVKDGIIVYNAVNDVVINKTLARQYAQLKTEEEEFFSYDEAQLFLDRVKNHELYELFYVTVFFGLRREEVLGLRWSALDFKNKTMRINHTVTKGTAVNRLDATKTASSAREYPLTDDQIEMFKALKKKEAYNRSLCGRDYYDSDYVFKHSDGTLYYPDYPSKTFTKLVKRIPELPHEITFHGLRKSCVSILIHQGMDVKSIQKWVGHADIDTTLKIYAKVKDKEAKKSISDAMNNVIELKNYKA
;
A
#
# COMPACT_ATOMS: atom_id res chain seq x y z
N MET A 1 -45.38 35.01 7.96
CA MET A 1 -44.72 33.70 7.82
C MET A 1 -44.92 33.19 6.40
N ALA A 2 -43.83 32.98 5.65
CA ALA A 2 -43.92 32.48 4.29
C ALA A 2 -44.24 30.97 4.31
N ARG A 3 -45.29 30.53 3.58
CA ARG A 3 -45.69 29.13 3.46
C ARG A 3 -44.50 28.26 3.03
N PRO A 4 -44.24 27.13 3.70
CA PRO A 4 -43.14 26.23 3.29
C PRO A 4 -43.43 25.67 1.89
N ARG A 5 -42.39 25.61 1.04
CA ARG A 5 -42.47 24.91 -0.24
C ARG A 5 -42.56 23.41 0.04
N LYS A 6 -43.33 22.67 -0.80
CA LYS A 6 -43.46 21.20 -0.71
C LYS A 6 -42.12 20.43 -0.73
N ASP A 7 -41.03 21.07 -1.19
CA ASP A 7 -39.69 20.52 -1.26
C ASP A 7 -38.78 20.81 -0.03
N GLY A 8 -39.33 21.45 1.00
CA GLY A 8 -38.64 21.75 2.26
C GLY A 8 -37.48 22.75 2.19
N ARG A 9 -37.11 23.26 1.03
CA ARG A 9 -35.89 24.06 0.82
C ARG A 9 -35.85 25.37 1.58
N ARG A 10 -36.97 26.06 1.70
CA ARG A 10 -37.04 27.34 2.44
C ARG A 10 -36.99 27.15 3.96
N ALA A 11 -37.57 26.08 4.46
CA ALA A 11 -37.52 25.75 5.88
C ALA A 11 -36.11 25.36 6.35
N THR A 12 -35.30 24.83 5.45
CA THR A 12 -33.97 24.32 5.79
C THR A 12 -32.79 25.27 5.45
N GLY A 13 -33.07 26.45 4.84
CA GLY A 13 -32.03 27.38 4.39
C GLY A 13 -31.19 26.83 3.22
N ILE A 14 -31.78 25.95 2.41
CA ILE A 14 -31.14 25.40 1.20
C ILE A 14 -31.78 26.05 -0.01
N GLN A 15 -30.95 26.49 -0.97
CA GLN A 15 -31.42 27.10 -2.22
C GLN A 15 -30.72 26.48 -3.42
N SER A 16 -31.44 26.46 -4.55
CA SER A 16 -30.88 25.98 -5.81
C SER A 16 -30.45 27.15 -6.69
N LYS A 17 -29.29 27.06 -7.32
CA LYS A 17 -28.80 28.01 -8.30
C LYS A 17 -28.05 27.24 -9.41
N LYS A 18 -28.43 27.45 -10.67
CA LYS A 18 -27.85 26.79 -11.84
C LYS A 18 -27.81 25.26 -11.72
N GLY A 19 -28.86 24.64 -11.17
CA GLY A 19 -28.96 23.18 -11.01
C GLY A 19 -28.17 22.58 -9.86
N TYR A 20 -27.57 23.40 -9.00
CA TYR A 20 -26.85 22.97 -7.80
C TYR A 20 -27.43 23.52 -6.52
N LEU A 21 -27.30 22.77 -5.42
CA LEU A 21 -27.75 23.14 -4.10
C LEU A 21 -26.70 24.01 -3.37
N TYR A 22 -27.21 25.03 -2.68
CA TYR A 22 -26.44 25.93 -1.82
C TYR A 22 -27.04 25.96 -0.44
N ILE A 23 -26.21 25.98 0.60
CA ILE A 23 -26.60 26.31 1.96
C ILE A 23 -26.52 27.83 2.13
N VAL A 24 -27.60 28.44 2.58
CA VAL A 24 -27.65 29.88 2.86
C VAL A 24 -27.73 30.08 4.37
N THR A 25 -26.68 30.69 4.92
CA THR A 25 -26.60 31.09 6.34
C THR A 25 -26.58 32.60 6.43
N SER A 26 -27.04 33.16 7.57
CA SER A 26 -26.96 34.57 7.84
C SER A 26 -25.84 34.82 8.85
N ASN A 27 -24.91 35.69 8.52
CA ASN A 27 -23.86 36.12 9.41
C ASN A 27 -24.09 37.58 9.81
N THR A 28 -24.29 37.87 11.10
CA THR A 28 -24.54 39.21 11.60
C THR A 28 -23.25 39.74 12.22
N THR A 29 -22.69 40.78 11.64
CA THR A 29 -21.50 41.49 12.16
C THR A 29 -21.86 42.88 12.57
N PHE A 30 -21.31 43.36 13.70
CA PHE A 30 -21.47 44.73 14.16
C PHE A 30 -20.48 45.64 13.45
N ARG A 31 -20.97 46.53 12.56
CA ARG A 31 -20.14 47.50 11.84
C ARG A 31 -20.78 48.87 11.91
N ASN A 32 -19.98 49.91 12.22
CA ASN A 32 -20.40 51.31 12.26
C ASN A 32 -21.63 51.57 13.15
N GLY A 33 -21.74 50.92 14.31
CA GLY A 33 -22.85 51.15 15.25
C GLY A 33 -24.16 50.44 14.93
N ALA A 34 -24.18 49.61 13.90
CA ALA A 34 -25.37 48.85 13.48
C ALA A 34 -25.03 47.36 13.23
N ASN A 35 -26.03 46.49 13.48
CA ASN A 35 -25.94 45.07 13.10
C ASN A 35 -26.20 44.92 11.61
N VAL A 36 -25.19 44.54 10.85
CA VAL A 36 -25.27 44.21 9.41
C VAL A 36 -25.36 42.72 9.26
N THR A 37 -26.47 42.22 8.69
CA THR A 37 -26.71 40.81 8.42
C THR A 37 -26.47 40.53 6.94
N GLU A 38 -25.40 39.77 6.65
CA GLU A 38 -25.04 39.32 5.30
C GLU A 38 -25.46 37.88 5.11
N LYS A 39 -26.01 37.54 3.91
CA LYS A 39 -26.28 36.16 3.54
C LYS A 39 -25.03 35.51 2.95
N VAL A 40 -24.56 34.45 3.58
CA VAL A 40 -23.41 33.65 3.10
C VAL A 40 -23.96 32.45 2.33
N TRP A 41 -23.56 32.34 1.08
CA TRP A 41 -23.93 31.23 0.19
C TRP A 41 -22.77 30.25 0.15
N THR A 42 -23.00 29.02 0.65
CA THR A 42 -22.00 27.96 0.63
C THR A 42 -22.41 26.90 -0.39
N ALA A 43 -21.59 26.69 -1.42
CA ALA A 43 -21.84 25.68 -2.43
C ALA A 43 -21.72 24.27 -1.81
N THR A 44 -22.68 23.39 -2.10
CA THR A 44 -22.65 22.00 -1.62
C THR A 44 -21.94 21.05 -2.60
N GLY A 45 -21.80 21.43 -3.87
CA GLY A 45 -21.37 20.56 -4.94
C GLY A 45 -22.42 19.52 -5.39
N LEU A 46 -23.60 19.50 -4.73
CA LEU A 46 -24.68 18.55 -5.01
C LEU A 46 -25.62 19.10 -6.07
N SER A 47 -26.03 18.28 -7.03
CA SER A 47 -27.10 18.58 -7.99
C SER A 47 -28.45 18.70 -7.27
N ASP A 48 -29.34 19.49 -7.85
CA ASP A 48 -30.67 19.76 -7.29
C ASP A 48 -31.62 18.57 -7.51
N THR A 49 -31.52 17.57 -6.63
CA THR A 49 -32.41 16.40 -6.56
C THR A 49 -33.03 16.28 -5.15
N PRO A 50 -34.22 15.69 -4.99
CA PRO A 50 -34.83 15.49 -3.68
C PRO A 50 -33.94 14.74 -2.67
N GLU A 51 -33.20 13.75 -3.13
CA GLU A 51 -32.26 12.99 -2.31
C GLU A 51 -31.10 13.86 -1.81
N ASN A 52 -30.58 14.73 -2.67
CA ASN A 52 -29.46 15.61 -2.35
C ASN A 52 -29.89 16.76 -1.44
N VAL A 53 -31.16 17.15 -1.43
CA VAL A 53 -31.71 18.14 -0.46
C VAL A 53 -31.57 17.64 0.97
N LYS A 54 -31.80 16.34 1.21
CA LYS A 54 -31.60 15.73 2.54
C LYS A 54 -30.13 15.79 2.96
N LYS A 55 -29.22 15.40 2.07
CA LYS A 55 -27.75 15.47 2.31
C LYS A 55 -27.28 16.90 2.60
N ALA A 56 -27.81 17.88 1.85
CA ALA A 56 -27.51 19.30 2.06
C ALA A 56 -28.06 19.81 3.40
N SER A 57 -29.22 19.30 3.86
CA SER A 57 -29.81 19.64 5.16
C SER A 57 -28.94 19.15 6.32
N GLU A 58 -28.51 17.91 6.27
CA GLU A 58 -27.60 17.33 7.27
C GLU A 58 -26.26 18.08 7.32
N ALA A 59 -25.74 18.49 6.16
CA ALA A 59 -24.53 19.30 6.08
C ALA A 59 -24.72 20.71 6.69
N ARG A 60 -25.89 21.33 6.51
CA ARG A 60 -26.23 22.63 7.14
C ARG A 60 -26.27 22.53 8.66
N GLU A 61 -26.84 21.47 9.21
CA GLU A 61 -26.92 21.27 10.68
C GLU A 61 -25.51 21.15 11.27
N ARG A 62 -24.58 20.45 10.58
CA ARG A 62 -23.15 20.37 10.98
C ARG A 62 -22.47 21.75 10.93
N LEU A 63 -22.77 22.59 9.94
CA LEU A 63 -22.21 23.94 9.82
C LEU A 63 -22.71 24.89 10.89
N CYS A 64 -24.01 24.80 11.27
CA CYS A 64 -24.62 25.69 12.25
C CYS A 64 -24.27 25.33 13.71
N GLY A 65 -23.78 24.09 13.96
CA GLY A 65 -23.46 23.58 15.30
C GLY A 65 -21.97 23.70 15.71
N LYS A 66 -21.10 24.33 14.92
CA LYS A 66 -19.69 24.46 15.23
C LYS A 66 -19.33 25.86 15.74
N ASP A 67 -18.73 25.90 16.93
CA ASP A 67 -17.93 27.03 17.42
C ASP A 67 -16.72 27.24 16.50
N THR A 68 -16.61 28.45 15.94
CA THR A 68 -15.61 28.82 14.91
C THR A 68 -14.35 29.39 15.57
N SER A 69 -13.51 28.56 16.19
CA SER A 69 -12.29 29.04 16.84
C SER A 69 -11.00 28.89 16.04
N GLU A 70 -10.98 28.38 14.82
CA GLU A 70 -9.86 28.55 13.85
C GLU A 70 -10.40 28.40 12.42
N VAL A 71 -10.71 29.53 11.79
CA VAL A 71 -11.28 29.51 10.42
C VAL A 71 -10.14 29.48 9.41
N LEU A 72 -9.83 28.31 8.87
CA LEU A 72 -9.08 28.19 7.62
C LEU A 72 -9.83 28.97 6.51
N ASP A 73 -9.07 29.67 5.66
CA ASP A 73 -9.64 30.42 4.53
C ASP A 73 -10.53 29.49 3.68
N LYS A 74 -11.84 29.78 3.64
CA LYS A 74 -12.82 29.03 2.85
C LYS A 74 -12.51 29.05 1.34
N ASN A 75 -11.62 29.93 0.88
CA ASN A 75 -11.14 30.01 -0.49
C ASN A 75 -9.80 29.30 -0.73
N ILE A 76 -9.34 28.52 0.23
CA ILE A 76 -8.08 27.80 0.12
C ILE A 76 -8.02 26.96 -1.16
N THR A 77 -6.85 27.01 -1.84
CA THR A 77 -6.63 26.20 -3.04
C THR A 77 -6.37 24.75 -2.68
N VAL A 78 -6.63 23.83 -3.62
CA VAL A 78 -6.37 22.39 -3.48
C VAL A 78 -4.91 22.16 -3.10
N GLN A 79 -3.97 22.87 -3.73
CA GLN A 79 -2.54 22.74 -3.44
C GLN A 79 -2.21 23.05 -1.99
N LYS A 80 -2.63 24.22 -1.49
CA LYS A 80 -2.37 24.63 -0.11
C LYS A 80 -3.07 23.71 0.91
N TYR A 81 -4.28 23.25 0.59
CA TYR A 81 -5.01 22.35 1.46
C TYR A 81 -4.40 20.96 1.53
N VAL A 82 -3.89 20.43 0.42
CA VAL A 82 -3.11 19.18 0.41
C VAL A 82 -1.89 19.30 1.31
N ASP A 83 -1.14 20.41 1.23
CA ASP A 83 0.03 20.63 2.09
C ASP A 83 -0.36 20.69 3.57
N HIS A 84 -1.45 21.39 3.90
CA HIS A 84 -2.00 21.44 5.27
C HIS A 84 -2.39 20.04 5.78
N TYR A 85 -3.15 19.29 4.99
CA TYR A 85 -3.56 17.92 5.33
C TYR A 85 -2.36 17.00 5.52
N MET A 86 -1.36 17.09 4.65
CA MET A 86 -0.14 16.30 4.74
C MET A 86 0.68 16.64 5.99
N ALA A 87 0.75 17.91 6.40
CA ALA A 87 1.42 18.32 7.64
C ALA A 87 0.75 17.71 8.88
N GLN A 88 -0.59 17.65 8.91
CA GLN A 88 -1.34 16.98 9.97
C GLN A 88 -1.07 15.47 9.97
N LYS A 89 -1.14 14.82 8.79
CA LYS A 89 -0.95 13.37 8.65
C LYS A 89 0.45 12.91 9.03
N LYS A 90 1.47 13.72 8.81
CA LYS A 90 2.86 13.39 9.18
C LYS A 90 3.01 13.01 10.66
N ARG A 91 2.18 13.58 11.53
CA ARG A 91 2.20 13.29 12.99
C ARG A 91 1.33 12.10 13.38
N GLN A 92 0.43 11.63 12.50
CA GLN A 92 -0.62 10.67 12.83
C GLN A 92 -0.38 9.27 12.25
N ILE A 93 0.42 9.16 11.19
CA ILE A 93 0.59 7.92 10.45
C ILE A 93 2.05 7.51 10.36
N ALA A 94 2.30 6.22 10.14
CA ALA A 94 3.64 5.69 9.94
C ALA A 94 4.31 6.30 8.70
N ASP A 95 5.64 6.52 8.77
CA ASP A 95 6.41 7.14 7.70
C ASP A 95 6.30 6.42 6.35
N THR A 96 6.19 5.10 6.35
CA THR A 96 5.93 4.32 5.11
C THR A 96 4.58 4.66 4.48
N THR A 97 3.54 4.87 5.28
CA THR A 97 2.22 5.30 4.81
C THR A 97 2.27 6.76 4.35
N TYR A 98 2.98 7.61 5.09
CA TYR A 98 3.17 9.00 4.73
C TYR A 98 3.89 9.15 3.38
N SER A 99 4.93 8.36 3.13
CA SER A 99 5.62 8.31 1.83
C SER A 99 4.68 7.93 0.68
N ALA A 100 3.79 6.96 0.89
CA ALA A 100 2.76 6.61 -0.10
C ALA A 100 1.73 7.75 -0.30
N TYR A 101 1.41 8.51 0.73
CA TYR A 101 0.53 9.69 0.66
C TYR A 101 1.17 10.84 -0.10
N LEU A 102 2.49 11.07 0.04
CA LEU A 102 3.22 12.08 -0.74
C LEU A 102 3.07 11.86 -2.25
N TYR A 103 3.14 10.62 -2.72
CA TYR A 103 2.93 10.31 -4.12
C TYR A 103 1.51 10.67 -4.59
N ARG A 104 0.48 10.32 -3.81
CA ARG A 104 -0.92 10.63 -4.12
C ARG A 104 -1.20 12.13 -4.04
N ALA A 105 -0.65 12.81 -3.05
CA ALA A 105 -0.71 14.26 -2.92
C ALA A 105 -0.15 14.96 -4.16
N LYS A 106 1.02 14.52 -4.64
CA LYS A 106 1.65 15.05 -5.85
C LYS A 106 0.76 14.88 -7.09
N LEU A 107 0.11 13.73 -7.27
CA LEU A 107 -0.82 13.51 -8.39
C LEU A 107 -1.99 14.50 -8.36
N ILE A 108 -2.57 14.74 -7.17
CA ILE A 108 -3.68 15.68 -6.99
C ILE A 108 -3.21 17.11 -7.29
N GLN A 109 -2.08 17.54 -6.72
CA GLN A 109 -1.53 18.88 -6.94
C GLN A 109 -1.16 19.14 -8.40
N GLN A 110 -0.61 18.14 -9.10
CA GLN A 110 -0.27 18.25 -10.51
C GLN A 110 -1.51 18.35 -11.41
N TYR A 111 -2.58 17.64 -11.07
CA TYR A 111 -3.80 17.67 -11.89
C TYR A 111 -4.60 18.96 -11.69
N PHE A 112 -4.88 19.36 -10.45
CA PHE A 112 -5.71 20.53 -10.17
C PHE A 112 -4.96 21.86 -10.31
N GLY A 113 -3.62 21.83 -10.31
CA GLY A 113 -2.83 23.05 -10.45
C GLY A 113 -2.87 23.97 -9.22
N LYS A 114 -2.46 25.25 -9.42
CA LYS A 114 -2.25 26.19 -8.30
C LYS A 114 -3.51 26.96 -7.90
N GLU A 115 -4.43 27.17 -8.85
CA GLU A 115 -5.56 28.10 -8.68
C GLU A 115 -6.88 27.39 -8.30
N GLU A 116 -6.96 26.08 -8.52
CA GLU A 116 -8.18 25.33 -8.22
C GLU A 116 -8.48 25.34 -6.72
N ARG A 117 -9.71 25.65 -6.33
CA ARG A 117 -10.15 25.76 -4.95
C ARG A 117 -10.79 24.46 -4.46
N VAL A 118 -10.61 24.12 -3.18
CA VAL A 118 -11.23 22.92 -2.60
C VAL A 118 -12.77 22.94 -2.75
N ARG A 119 -13.39 24.10 -2.60
CA ARG A 119 -14.84 24.26 -2.71
C ARG A 119 -15.42 24.14 -4.13
N SER A 120 -14.60 24.22 -5.18
CA SER A 120 -15.02 24.00 -6.57
C SER A 120 -15.06 22.51 -6.95
N LEU A 121 -14.45 21.65 -6.15
CA LEU A 121 -14.43 20.21 -6.40
C LEU A 121 -15.85 19.62 -6.25
N ASN A 122 -16.45 19.29 -7.39
CA ASN A 122 -17.73 18.61 -7.49
C ASN A 122 -17.56 17.21 -8.08
N LYS A 123 -18.67 16.47 -8.18
CA LYS A 123 -18.67 15.10 -8.72
C LYS A 123 -17.98 15.02 -10.08
N VAL A 124 -18.31 15.93 -11.00
CA VAL A 124 -17.78 15.92 -12.39
C VAL A 124 -16.26 16.18 -12.43
N THR A 125 -15.77 17.14 -11.62
CA THR A 125 -14.32 17.41 -11.52
C THR A 125 -13.56 16.22 -10.94
N VAL A 126 -14.12 15.54 -9.94
CA VAL A 126 -13.51 14.34 -9.34
C VAL A 126 -13.53 13.16 -10.31
N GLU A 127 -14.63 12.94 -11.05
CA GLU A 127 -14.71 11.90 -12.09
C GLU A 127 -13.64 12.11 -13.15
N ARG A 128 -13.54 13.34 -13.70
CA ARG A 128 -12.49 13.69 -14.69
C ARG A 128 -11.07 13.49 -14.16
N PHE A 129 -10.84 13.81 -12.89
CA PHE A 129 -9.55 13.53 -12.25
C PHE A 129 -9.24 12.04 -12.22
N LEU A 130 -10.18 11.20 -11.76
CA LEU A 130 -9.98 9.75 -11.68
C LEU A 130 -9.79 9.11 -13.07
N ASP A 131 -10.52 9.58 -14.09
CA ASP A 131 -10.34 9.13 -15.47
C ASP A 131 -8.97 9.55 -16.04
N ALA A 132 -8.51 10.77 -15.69
CA ALA A 132 -7.18 11.24 -16.07
C ALA A 132 -6.05 10.44 -15.43
N LEU A 133 -6.26 9.85 -14.23
CA LEU A 133 -5.29 8.95 -13.63
C LEU A 133 -5.01 7.73 -14.52
N PHE A 134 -6.03 7.23 -15.23
CA PHE A 134 -5.86 6.20 -16.25
C PHE A 134 -5.26 6.77 -17.54
N THR A 135 -5.94 7.72 -18.16
CA THR A 135 -5.69 8.16 -19.55
C THR A 135 -4.43 9.01 -19.69
N ARG A 136 -4.17 9.91 -18.76
CA ARG A 136 -3.01 10.83 -18.80
C ARG A 136 -1.78 10.27 -18.06
N TYR A 137 -2.00 9.56 -16.94
CA TYR A 137 -0.90 9.08 -16.10
C TYR A 137 -0.65 7.57 -16.22
N GLY A 138 -1.48 6.83 -16.98
CA GLY A 138 -1.30 5.39 -17.23
C GLY A 138 -1.33 4.52 -15.97
N LEU A 139 -2.05 4.93 -14.93
CA LEU A 139 -1.99 4.25 -13.64
C LEU A 139 -2.86 3.00 -13.58
N GLN A 140 -2.40 2.00 -12.84
CA GLN A 140 -3.14 0.78 -12.60
C GLN A 140 -4.39 1.01 -11.72
N PRO A 141 -5.46 0.22 -11.91
CA PRO A 141 -6.73 0.35 -11.16
C PRO A 141 -6.55 0.39 -9.65
N ARG A 142 -5.61 -0.37 -9.11
CA ARG A 142 -5.28 -0.35 -7.68
C ARG A 142 -4.79 1.01 -7.24
N THR A 143 -3.87 1.61 -7.98
CA THR A 143 -3.32 2.94 -7.66
C THR A 143 -4.40 4.02 -7.74
N VAL A 144 -5.30 3.93 -8.75
CA VAL A 144 -6.44 4.85 -8.89
C VAL A 144 -7.39 4.71 -7.68
N LYS A 145 -7.71 3.47 -7.28
CA LYS A 145 -8.54 3.21 -6.07
C LYS A 145 -7.91 3.80 -4.81
N ASP A 146 -6.62 3.59 -4.61
CA ASP A 146 -5.89 4.11 -3.46
C ASP A 146 -5.80 5.65 -3.48
N THR A 147 -5.68 6.27 -4.68
CA THR A 147 -5.68 7.74 -4.84
C THR A 147 -7.07 8.30 -4.58
N LYS A 148 -8.14 7.63 -5.03
CA LYS A 148 -9.52 7.98 -4.67
C LYS A 148 -9.74 7.96 -3.17
N ALA A 149 -9.27 6.91 -2.48
CA ALA A 149 -9.39 6.79 -1.03
C ALA A 149 -8.63 7.91 -0.29
N PHE A 150 -7.44 8.28 -0.77
CA PHE A 150 -6.69 9.41 -0.23
C PHE A 150 -7.43 10.74 -0.44
N LEU A 151 -7.96 11.01 -1.64
CA LEU A 151 -8.75 12.22 -1.93
C LEU A 151 -10.03 12.25 -1.08
N CYS A 152 -10.67 11.10 -0.85
CA CYS A 152 -11.83 10.98 0.03
C CYS A 152 -11.47 11.41 1.45
N GLY A 153 -10.42 10.87 2.03
CA GLY A 153 -9.96 11.27 3.37
C GLY A 153 -9.55 12.74 3.48
N LEU A 154 -8.97 13.31 2.42
CA LEU A 154 -8.64 14.73 2.34
C LEU A 154 -9.90 15.60 2.34
N LEU A 155 -10.92 15.28 1.53
CA LEU A 155 -12.16 16.05 1.48
C LEU A 155 -13.05 15.80 2.70
N ASP A 156 -13.01 14.62 3.33
CA ASP A 156 -13.66 14.39 4.63
C ASP A 156 -13.08 15.30 5.72
N GLN A 157 -11.76 15.52 5.69
CA GLN A 157 -11.13 16.49 6.59
C GLN A 157 -11.56 17.91 6.24
N ALA A 158 -11.67 18.28 4.96
CA ALA A 158 -12.16 19.59 4.53
C ALA A 158 -13.61 19.88 4.97
N VAL A 159 -14.45 18.84 5.06
CA VAL A 159 -15.79 18.95 5.67
C VAL A 159 -15.68 19.24 7.17
N LYS A 160 -14.79 18.54 7.89
CA LYS A 160 -14.55 18.74 9.32
C LYS A 160 -14.02 20.15 9.60
N ASP A 161 -13.15 20.66 8.74
CA ASP A 161 -12.56 22.00 8.85
C ASP A 161 -13.53 23.12 8.40
N GLY A 162 -14.72 22.77 7.91
CA GLY A 162 -15.75 23.73 7.50
C GLY A 162 -15.46 24.45 6.17
N ILE A 163 -14.52 23.95 5.37
CA ILE A 163 -14.15 24.50 4.05
C ILE A 163 -15.22 24.14 3.01
N ILE A 164 -15.68 22.89 3.03
CA ILE A 164 -16.77 22.37 2.20
C ILE A 164 -17.84 21.73 3.10
N VAL A 165 -19.04 21.61 2.59
CA VAL A 165 -20.18 21.03 3.33
C VAL A 165 -20.38 19.55 3.01
N TYR A 166 -19.85 19.09 1.88
CA TYR A 166 -20.05 17.74 1.40
C TYR A 166 -18.81 17.23 0.63
N ASN A 167 -18.49 15.96 0.83
CA ASN A 167 -17.41 15.30 0.11
C ASN A 167 -17.93 14.68 -1.19
N ALA A 168 -17.65 15.34 -2.32
CA ALA A 168 -18.10 14.90 -3.63
C ALA A 168 -17.52 13.54 -4.10
N VAL A 169 -16.42 13.06 -3.50
CA VAL A 169 -15.80 11.76 -3.82
C VAL A 169 -16.73 10.60 -3.47
N ASN A 170 -17.64 10.79 -2.47
CA ASN A 170 -18.56 9.75 -2.04
C ASN A 170 -19.56 9.34 -3.14
N ASP A 171 -19.90 10.25 -4.04
CA ASP A 171 -20.83 10.00 -5.15
C ASP A 171 -20.14 9.52 -6.43
N VAL A 172 -18.82 9.42 -6.43
CA VAL A 172 -18.04 9.04 -7.61
C VAL A 172 -17.72 7.55 -7.61
N VAL A 173 -17.99 6.90 -8.72
CA VAL A 173 -17.59 5.51 -8.98
C VAL A 173 -16.46 5.51 -9.99
N ILE A 174 -15.42 4.70 -9.74
CA ILE A 174 -14.33 4.53 -10.70
C ILE A 174 -14.89 3.90 -11.98
N ASN A 175 -14.52 4.49 -13.13
CA ASN A 175 -14.93 4.00 -14.44
C ASN A 175 -14.45 2.55 -14.67
N LYS A 176 -15.41 1.61 -14.70
CA LYS A 176 -15.12 0.17 -14.83
C LYS A 176 -14.51 -0.18 -16.17
N THR A 177 -14.87 0.54 -17.24
CA THR A 177 -14.32 0.31 -18.59
C THR A 177 -12.84 0.69 -18.64
N LEU A 178 -12.48 1.89 -18.18
CA LEU A 178 -11.09 2.30 -18.05
C LEU A 178 -10.31 1.38 -17.12
N ALA A 179 -10.89 1.02 -15.97
CA ALA A 179 -10.25 0.12 -15.04
C ALA A 179 -9.92 -1.26 -15.66
N ARG A 180 -10.79 -1.78 -16.52
CA ARG A 180 -10.52 -3.04 -17.26
C ARG A 180 -9.46 -2.84 -18.34
N GLN A 181 -9.52 -1.74 -19.08
CA GLN A 181 -8.58 -1.42 -20.14
C GLN A 181 -7.15 -1.23 -19.61
N TYR A 182 -6.99 -0.58 -18.45
CA TYR A 182 -5.71 -0.30 -17.81
C TYR A 182 -5.31 -1.37 -16.76
N ALA A 183 -6.18 -2.32 -16.47
CA ALA A 183 -5.73 -3.52 -15.79
C ALA A 183 -4.71 -4.18 -16.70
N GLN A 184 -3.43 -4.19 -16.28
CA GLN A 184 -2.50 -5.11 -16.92
C GLN A 184 -3.17 -6.47 -16.85
N LEU A 185 -3.34 -7.09 -18.02
CA LEU A 185 -3.59 -8.50 -18.10
C LEU A 185 -2.43 -9.13 -17.34
N LYS A 186 -2.64 -9.40 -16.06
CA LYS A 186 -1.79 -10.36 -15.39
C LYS A 186 -2.07 -11.64 -16.18
N THR A 187 -1.21 -11.94 -17.11
CA THR A 187 -0.95 -13.31 -17.46
C THR A 187 -0.91 -14.07 -16.14
N GLU A 188 -1.35 -15.31 -16.07
CA GLU A 188 -1.20 -16.16 -14.87
C GLU A 188 0.29 -16.36 -14.60
N GLU A 189 1.01 -15.26 -14.44
CA GLU A 189 2.43 -15.18 -14.20
C GLU A 189 2.70 -15.83 -12.86
N GLU A 190 3.65 -16.69 -12.88
CA GLU A 190 4.09 -17.41 -11.70
C GLU A 190 4.56 -16.41 -10.65
N GLU A 191 3.70 -16.17 -9.66
CA GLU A 191 3.97 -15.21 -8.59
C GLU A 191 4.97 -15.77 -7.54
N PHE A 192 5.40 -17.03 -7.68
CA PHE A 192 6.26 -17.75 -6.75
C PHE A 192 6.97 -18.92 -7.47
N PHE A 193 8.12 -19.30 -6.98
CA PHE A 193 8.83 -20.50 -7.42
C PHE A 193 8.17 -21.78 -6.89
N SER A 194 8.17 -22.83 -7.69
CA SER A 194 8.04 -24.20 -7.21
C SER A 194 9.26 -24.59 -6.35
N TYR A 195 9.23 -25.80 -5.78
CA TYR A 195 10.38 -26.33 -5.04
C TYR A 195 11.63 -26.39 -5.93
N ASP A 196 11.52 -27.00 -7.11
CA ASP A 196 12.65 -27.17 -8.03
C ASP A 196 13.21 -25.84 -8.54
N GLU A 197 12.33 -24.88 -8.85
CA GLU A 197 12.74 -23.54 -9.27
C GLU A 197 13.43 -22.75 -8.14
N ALA A 198 12.95 -22.90 -6.90
CA ALA A 198 13.59 -22.28 -5.74
C ALA A 198 14.99 -22.87 -5.49
N GLN A 199 15.11 -24.19 -5.62
CA GLN A 199 16.42 -24.89 -5.51
C GLN A 199 17.35 -24.44 -6.63
N LEU A 200 16.89 -24.43 -7.89
CA LEU A 200 17.66 -23.96 -9.03
C LEU A 200 18.14 -22.52 -8.84
N PHE A 201 17.25 -21.61 -8.37
CA PHE A 201 17.64 -20.24 -8.09
C PHE A 201 18.77 -20.18 -7.07
N LEU A 202 18.62 -20.86 -5.93
CA LEU A 202 19.64 -20.87 -4.87
C LEU A 202 20.97 -21.43 -5.35
N ASP A 203 20.96 -22.51 -6.13
CA ASP A 203 22.18 -23.11 -6.68
C ASP A 203 22.90 -22.15 -7.65
N ARG A 204 22.15 -21.44 -8.52
CA ARG A 204 22.72 -20.47 -9.46
C ARG A 204 23.30 -19.22 -8.79
N VAL A 205 22.79 -18.85 -7.62
CA VAL A 205 23.26 -17.66 -6.88
C VAL A 205 24.17 -18.01 -5.68
N LYS A 206 24.62 -19.25 -5.53
CA LYS A 206 25.40 -19.75 -4.39
C LYS A 206 26.63 -18.91 -4.04
N ASN A 207 27.29 -18.35 -5.06
CA ASN A 207 28.49 -17.51 -4.88
C ASN A 207 28.16 -16.00 -4.80
N HIS A 208 26.91 -15.60 -4.78
CA HIS A 208 26.52 -14.20 -4.70
C HIS A 208 26.50 -13.72 -3.25
N GLU A 209 26.87 -12.46 -2.98
CA GLU A 209 26.93 -11.89 -1.63
C GLU A 209 25.58 -11.90 -0.87
N LEU A 210 24.44 -11.98 -1.58
CA LEU A 210 23.10 -12.07 -1.01
C LEU A 210 22.56 -13.50 -0.93
N TYR A 211 23.39 -14.53 -1.17
CA TYR A 211 22.93 -15.92 -1.18
C TYR A 211 22.20 -16.30 0.12
N GLU A 212 22.85 -16.07 1.26
CA GLU A 212 22.31 -16.45 2.56
C GLU A 212 21.05 -15.63 2.90
N LEU A 213 20.96 -14.36 2.45
CA LEU A 213 19.76 -13.55 2.57
C LEU A 213 18.58 -14.14 1.77
N PHE A 214 18.85 -14.59 0.54
CA PHE A 214 17.84 -15.26 -0.29
C PHE A 214 17.43 -16.60 0.32
N TYR A 215 18.40 -17.41 0.76
CA TYR A 215 18.14 -18.68 1.43
C TYR A 215 17.22 -18.52 2.65
N VAL A 216 17.57 -17.60 3.56
CA VAL A 216 16.78 -17.30 4.76
C VAL A 216 15.38 -16.80 4.37
N THR A 217 15.27 -15.99 3.32
CA THR A 217 13.97 -15.48 2.84
C THR A 217 13.09 -16.61 2.30
N VAL A 218 13.64 -17.52 1.51
CA VAL A 218 12.90 -18.68 0.96
C VAL A 218 12.51 -19.65 2.07
N PHE A 219 13.46 -20.00 2.95
CA PHE A 219 13.23 -21.02 3.98
C PHE A 219 12.23 -20.60 5.04
N PHE A 220 12.38 -19.38 5.58
CA PHE A 220 11.53 -18.88 6.67
C PHE A 220 10.35 -18.02 6.19
N GLY A 221 10.25 -17.73 4.90
CA GLY A 221 9.21 -16.89 4.34
C GLY A 221 9.24 -15.45 4.88
N LEU A 222 10.41 -14.89 5.17
CA LEU A 222 10.53 -13.57 5.76
C LEU A 222 10.11 -12.45 4.79
N ARG A 223 9.52 -11.37 5.33
CA ARG A 223 9.35 -10.13 4.56
C ARG A 223 10.72 -9.48 4.34
N ARG A 224 10.85 -8.69 3.28
CA ARG A 224 12.10 -7.94 3.00
C ARG A 224 12.57 -7.12 4.20
N GLU A 225 11.65 -6.44 4.83
CA GLU A 225 11.92 -5.60 6.00
C GLU A 225 12.39 -6.41 7.22
N GLU A 226 11.89 -7.64 7.35
CA GLU A 226 12.25 -8.57 8.43
C GLU A 226 13.64 -9.18 8.23
N VAL A 227 13.94 -9.65 7.00
CA VAL A 227 15.26 -10.23 6.72
C VAL A 227 16.37 -9.19 6.79
N LEU A 228 16.12 -7.95 6.33
CA LEU A 228 17.06 -6.84 6.49
C LEU A 228 17.19 -6.37 7.94
N GLY A 229 16.16 -6.62 8.76
CA GLY A 229 16.14 -6.33 10.18
C GLY A 229 16.74 -7.42 11.06
N LEU A 230 17.18 -8.55 10.50
CA LEU A 230 17.73 -9.66 11.30
C LEU A 230 19.04 -9.23 11.98
N ARG A 231 19.09 -9.41 13.31
CA ARG A 231 20.23 -9.05 14.17
C ARG A 231 20.92 -10.31 14.71
N TRP A 232 22.23 -10.21 14.98
CA TRP A 232 22.97 -11.26 15.66
C TRP A 232 22.42 -11.54 17.07
N SER A 233 21.99 -10.52 17.80
CA SER A 233 21.35 -10.65 19.11
C SER A 233 19.99 -11.37 19.09
N ALA A 234 19.38 -11.54 17.91
CA ALA A 234 18.15 -12.29 17.71
C ALA A 234 18.37 -13.79 17.42
N LEU A 235 19.63 -14.23 17.29
CA LEU A 235 20.03 -15.62 17.05
C LEU A 235 20.55 -16.23 18.35
N ASP A 236 19.88 -17.26 18.84
CA ASP A 236 20.30 -18.05 19.99
C ASP A 236 20.82 -19.40 19.51
N PHE A 237 22.14 -19.51 19.33
CA PHE A 237 22.79 -20.74 18.87
C PHE A 237 22.75 -21.88 19.90
N LYS A 238 22.59 -21.55 21.19
CA LYS A 238 22.49 -22.56 22.27
C LYS A 238 21.13 -23.24 22.26
N ASN A 239 20.08 -22.43 22.17
CA ASN A 239 18.70 -22.92 22.13
C ASN A 239 18.22 -23.21 20.70
N LYS A 240 19.07 -22.99 19.69
CA LYS A 240 18.80 -23.20 18.27
C LYS A 240 17.55 -22.43 17.80
N THR A 241 17.44 -21.14 18.16
CA THR A 241 16.29 -20.32 17.78
C THR A 241 16.69 -19.00 17.12
N MET A 242 15.80 -18.50 16.28
CA MET A 242 15.88 -17.19 15.62
C MET A 242 14.60 -16.40 15.87
N ARG A 243 14.71 -15.18 16.38
CA ARG A 243 13.57 -14.28 16.63
C ARG A 243 13.46 -13.18 15.59
N ILE A 244 12.24 -12.93 15.12
CA ILE A 244 11.93 -11.81 14.27
C ILE A 244 11.25 -10.75 15.12
N ASN A 245 12.01 -9.75 15.56
CA ASN A 245 11.56 -8.69 16.47
C ASN A 245 11.95 -7.28 15.99
N HIS A 246 12.63 -7.17 14.85
CA HIS A 246 13.09 -5.89 14.31
C HIS A 246 12.88 -5.84 12.80
N THR A 247 12.65 -4.63 12.26
CA THR A 247 12.43 -4.40 10.83
C THR A 247 13.17 -3.16 10.34
N VAL A 248 13.66 -3.23 9.09
CA VAL A 248 14.25 -2.10 8.38
C VAL A 248 13.34 -1.74 7.22
N THR A 249 12.68 -0.59 7.29
CA THR A 249 11.70 -0.12 6.31
C THR A 249 12.19 1.11 5.56
N LYS A 250 11.62 1.36 4.38
CA LYS A 250 11.83 2.58 3.62
C LYS A 250 10.53 3.38 3.57
N GLY A 251 10.56 4.56 4.14
CA GLY A 251 9.54 5.60 4.02
C GLY A 251 10.13 6.82 3.32
N THR A 252 10.02 7.99 3.93
CA THR A 252 10.74 9.22 3.52
C THR A 252 12.24 9.10 3.84
N ALA A 253 12.56 8.31 4.85
CA ALA A 253 13.90 7.90 5.22
C ALA A 253 13.95 6.39 5.49
N VAL A 254 15.13 5.84 5.73
CA VAL A 254 15.28 4.46 6.20
C VAL A 254 14.99 4.41 7.69
N ASN A 255 13.94 3.68 8.06
CA ASN A 255 13.51 3.53 9.44
C ASN A 255 13.91 2.16 9.99
N ARG A 256 14.43 2.12 11.21
CA ARG A 256 14.83 0.93 11.96
C ARG A 256 13.93 0.84 13.18
N LEU A 257 13.07 -0.17 13.23
CA LEU A 257 12.01 -0.27 14.22
C LEU A 257 12.15 -1.58 15.01
N ASP A 258 12.22 -1.47 16.35
CA ASP A 258 12.22 -2.61 17.28
C ASP A 258 10.81 -3.21 17.46
N ALA A 259 9.91 -2.94 16.53
CA ALA A 259 8.57 -3.51 16.50
C ALA A 259 8.26 -4.00 15.08
N THR A 260 7.60 -5.12 14.99
CA THR A 260 6.99 -5.59 13.75
C THR A 260 5.62 -4.92 13.57
N LYS A 261 5.18 -4.73 12.33
CA LYS A 261 3.95 -3.98 11.99
C LYS A 261 2.68 -4.51 12.68
N THR A 262 2.68 -5.77 13.11
CA THR A 262 1.57 -6.42 13.82
C THR A 262 2.12 -7.37 14.88
N ALA A 263 1.37 -7.61 15.94
CA ALA A 263 1.73 -8.60 16.99
C ALA A 263 1.99 -10.01 16.42
N SER A 264 1.30 -10.40 15.34
CA SER A 264 1.50 -11.67 14.63
C SER A 264 2.82 -11.78 13.87
N SER A 265 3.56 -10.68 13.75
CA SER A 265 4.86 -10.65 13.06
C SER A 265 6.04 -10.93 14.00
N ALA A 266 5.87 -10.76 15.32
CA ALA A 266 6.86 -11.21 16.30
C ALA A 266 6.74 -12.73 16.46
N ARG A 267 7.76 -13.45 15.99
CA ARG A 267 7.77 -14.91 15.96
C ARG A 267 9.16 -15.46 16.13
N GLU A 268 9.24 -16.70 16.60
CA GLU A 268 10.47 -17.44 16.80
C GLU A 268 10.47 -18.68 15.92
N TYR A 269 11.62 -18.97 15.34
CA TYR A 269 11.84 -20.12 14.48
C TYR A 269 12.88 -21.05 15.08
N PRO A 270 12.69 -22.38 15.03
CA PRO A 270 13.76 -23.32 15.28
C PRO A 270 14.79 -23.29 14.16
N LEU A 271 16.06 -23.42 14.48
CA LEU A 271 17.18 -23.53 13.56
C LEU A 271 17.68 -24.96 13.47
N THR A 272 17.97 -25.44 12.26
CA THR A 272 18.68 -26.69 12.03
C THR A 272 20.18 -26.50 12.29
N ASP A 273 20.91 -27.61 12.46
CA ASP A 273 22.36 -27.56 12.65
C ASP A 273 23.07 -26.94 11.44
N ASP A 274 22.63 -27.24 10.21
CA ASP A 274 23.18 -26.66 8.97
C ASP A 274 22.98 -25.14 8.93
N GLN A 275 21.83 -24.64 9.37
CA GLN A 275 21.55 -23.20 9.45
C GLN A 275 22.41 -22.52 10.51
N ILE A 276 22.64 -23.18 11.64
CA ILE A 276 23.55 -22.67 12.67
C ILE A 276 24.97 -22.56 12.11
N GLU A 277 25.46 -23.58 11.39
CA GLU A 277 26.78 -23.54 10.78
C GLU A 277 26.87 -22.46 9.68
N MET A 278 25.83 -22.27 8.89
CA MET A 278 25.73 -21.16 7.93
C MET A 278 25.86 -19.80 8.63
N PHE A 279 25.12 -19.56 9.72
CA PHE A 279 25.20 -18.30 10.46
C PHE A 279 26.57 -18.13 11.15
N LYS A 280 27.17 -19.20 11.66
CA LYS A 280 28.54 -19.15 12.21
C LYS A 280 29.58 -18.82 11.14
N ALA A 281 29.42 -19.37 9.92
CA ALA A 281 30.28 -19.03 8.78
C ALA A 281 30.16 -17.56 8.38
N LEU A 282 28.93 -17.03 8.33
CA LEU A 282 28.69 -15.59 8.11
C LEU A 282 29.37 -14.73 9.19
N LYS A 283 29.27 -15.12 10.45
CA LYS A 283 29.91 -14.39 11.56
C LYS A 283 31.44 -14.40 11.46
N LYS A 284 32.04 -15.52 11.04
CA LYS A 284 33.48 -15.61 10.74
C LYS A 284 33.85 -14.70 9.57
N LYS A 285 33.08 -14.71 8.48
CA LYS A 285 33.26 -13.81 7.32
C LYS A 285 33.20 -12.34 7.71
N GLU A 286 32.24 -11.98 8.59
CA GLU A 286 32.15 -10.62 9.13
C GLU A 286 33.41 -10.24 9.93
N ALA A 287 33.89 -11.11 10.82
CA ALA A 287 35.09 -10.87 11.60
C ALA A 287 36.32 -10.66 10.70
N TYR A 288 36.42 -11.45 9.63
CA TYR A 288 37.48 -11.31 8.62
C TYR A 288 37.37 -9.96 7.89
N ASN A 289 36.21 -9.60 7.40
CA ASN A 289 35.96 -8.33 6.72
C ASN A 289 36.28 -7.13 7.64
N ARG A 290 35.89 -7.21 8.92
CA ARG A 290 36.24 -6.20 9.94
C ARG A 290 37.76 -6.06 10.09
N SER A 291 38.49 -7.13 10.08
CA SER A 291 39.98 -7.10 10.16
C SER A 291 40.62 -6.46 8.93
N LEU A 292 40.02 -6.63 7.75
CA LEU A 292 40.51 -6.00 6.50
C LEU A 292 40.19 -4.48 6.46
N CYS A 293 38.99 -4.07 6.83
CA CYS A 293 38.56 -2.66 6.80
C CYS A 293 39.10 -1.84 7.98
N GLY A 294 39.50 -2.51 9.07
CA GLY A 294 40.06 -1.84 10.24
C GLY A 294 39.11 -0.76 10.82
N ARG A 295 39.58 0.49 10.90
CA ARG A 295 38.81 1.62 11.46
C ARG A 295 37.64 2.07 10.57
N ASP A 296 37.68 1.74 9.29
CA ASP A 296 36.64 2.14 8.32
C ASP A 296 35.47 1.15 8.32
N TYR A 297 35.52 0.07 9.10
CA TYR A 297 34.43 -0.87 9.23
C TYR A 297 33.25 -0.27 10.00
N TYR A 298 32.05 -0.26 9.38
CA TYR A 298 30.82 0.16 10.04
C TYR A 298 30.28 -0.96 10.94
N ASP A 299 30.48 -0.82 12.25
CA ASP A 299 30.01 -1.82 13.22
C ASP A 299 28.53 -1.73 13.49
N SER A 300 27.84 -2.86 13.39
CA SER A 300 26.40 -2.97 13.63
C SER A 300 25.98 -4.40 13.97
N ASP A 301 24.88 -4.56 14.67
CA ASP A 301 24.32 -5.88 15.07
C ASP A 301 23.55 -6.59 13.94
N TYR A 302 23.49 -6.03 12.73
CA TYR A 302 22.76 -6.66 11.62
C TYR A 302 23.54 -7.81 10.99
N VAL A 303 22.81 -8.90 10.65
CA VAL A 303 23.39 -10.09 10.00
C VAL A 303 23.72 -9.81 8.53
N PHE A 304 22.80 -9.16 7.80
CA PHE A 304 22.95 -8.90 6.36
C PHE A 304 23.37 -7.47 6.09
N LYS A 305 24.58 -7.30 5.59
CA LYS A 305 25.24 -6.01 5.33
C LYS A 305 26.37 -6.19 4.30
N HIS A 306 26.89 -5.10 3.79
CA HIS A 306 28.05 -5.10 2.90
C HIS A 306 29.34 -5.55 3.60
N SER A 307 30.37 -5.87 2.82
CA SER A 307 31.67 -6.30 3.35
C SER A 307 32.36 -5.25 4.22
N ASP A 308 32.10 -3.97 3.99
CA ASP A 308 32.58 -2.84 4.82
C ASP A 308 31.71 -2.60 6.09
N GLY A 309 30.70 -3.43 6.33
CA GLY A 309 29.78 -3.31 7.44
C GLY A 309 28.60 -2.34 7.21
N THR A 310 28.57 -1.60 6.11
CA THR A 310 27.45 -0.71 5.79
C THR A 310 26.18 -1.49 5.49
N LEU A 311 25.05 -0.96 5.92
CA LEU A 311 23.77 -1.65 5.80
C LEU A 311 23.26 -1.60 4.36
N TYR A 312 22.67 -2.71 3.90
CA TYR A 312 21.96 -2.72 2.64
C TYR A 312 20.83 -1.70 2.63
N TYR A 313 20.78 -0.90 1.55
CA TYR A 313 19.63 -0.06 1.32
C TYR A 313 18.38 -0.94 1.08
N PRO A 314 17.19 -0.62 1.64
CA PRO A 314 16.03 -1.52 1.62
C PRO A 314 15.61 -2.04 0.25
N ASP A 315 15.83 -1.28 -0.83
CA ASP A 315 15.49 -1.72 -2.19
C ASP A 315 16.59 -2.57 -2.85
N TYR A 316 17.80 -2.62 -2.27
CA TYR A 316 18.96 -3.31 -2.88
C TYR A 316 18.70 -4.81 -3.11
N PRO A 317 18.24 -5.60 -2.13
CA PRO A 317 17.96 -7.02 -2.35
C PRO A 317 16.90 -7.26 -3.43
N SER A 318 15.86 -6.42 -3.48
CA SER A 318 14.78 -6.56 -4.48
C SER A 318 15.27 -6.27 -5.90
N LYS A 319 16.06 -5.20 -6.08
CA LYS A 319 16.65 -4.86 -7.38
C LYS A 319 17.65 -5.90 -7.85
N THR A 320 18.47 -6.42 -6.93
CA THR A 320 19.46 -7.45 -7.23
C THR A 320 18.76 -8.77 -7.57
N PHE A 321 17.76 -9.17 -6.80
CA PHE A 321 16.94 -10.36 -7.09
C PHE A 321 16.39 -10.32 -8.52
N THR A 322 15.71 -9.23 -8.90
CA THR A 322 15.16 -9.09 -10.26
C THR A 322 16.22 -9.21 -11.35
N LYS A 323 17.43 -8.66 -11.12
CA LYS A 323 18.56 -8.79 -12.07
C LYS A 323 19.06 -10.21 -12.18
N LEU A 324 19.14 -10.94 -11.05
CA LEU A 324 19.64 -12.32 -11.01
C LEU A 324 18.64 -13.27 -11.69
N VAL A 325 17.34 -13.18 -11.36
CA VAL A 325 16.31 -14.02 -11.98
C VAL A 325 16.30 -13.85 -13.50
N LYS A 326 16.40 -12.61 -14.02
CA LYS A 326 16.45 -12.34 -15.46
C LYS A 326 17.66 -12.96 -16.18
N ARG A 327 18.70 -13.37 -15.45
CA ARG A 327 19.89 -14.02 -16.00
C ARG A 327 19.80 -15.56 -16.01
N ILE A 328 18.72 -16.10 -15.46
CA ILE A 328 18.48 -17.54 -15.37
C ILE A 328 17.27 -17.86 -16.27
N PRO A 329 17.49 -18.26 -17.53
CA PRO A 329 16.42 -18.42 -18.52
C PRO A 329 15.35 -19.44 -18.11
N GLU A 330 15.72 -20.42 -17.28
CA GLU A 330 14.86 -21.52 -16.84
C GLU A 330 13.84 -21.06 -15.77
N LEU A 331 13.99 -19.84 -15.22
CA LEU A 331 13.12 -19.33 -14.16
C LEU A 331 12.08 -18.33 -14.71
N PRO A 332 10.89 -18.25 -14.08
CA PRO A 332 9.89 -17.24 -14.42
C PRO A 332 10.43 -15.84 -14.06
N HIS A 333 10.58 -14.96 -15.08
CA HIS A 333 11.24 -13.67 -14.94
C HIS A 333 10.42 -12.60 -14.22
N GLU A 334 9.11 -12.78 -14.11
CA GLU A 334 8.19 -11.80 -13.51
C GLU A 334 8.08 -11.91 -11.99
N ILE A 335 8.74 -12.88 -11.40
CA ILE A 335 8.79 -13.07 -9.95
C ILE A 335 9.47 -11.89 -9.26
N THR A 336 8.87 -11.40 -8.19
CA THR A 336 9.44 -10.34 -7.36
C THR A 336 10.14 -10.92 -6.12
N PHE A 337 10.96 -10.12 -5.42
CA PHE A 337 11.54 -10.54 -4.14
C PHE A 337 10.48 -11.01 -3.13
N HIS A 338 9.29 -10.38 -3.10
CA HIS A 338 8.18 -10.83 -2.26
C HIS A 338 7.64 -12.21 -2.69
N GLY A 339 7.85 -12.60 -3.93
CA GLY A 339 7.55 -13.92 -4.44
C GLY A 339 8.33 -15.03 -3.70
N LEU A 340 9.55 -14.78 -3.20
CA LEU A 340 10.29 -15.74 -2.39
C LEU A 340 9.53 -16.18 -1.12
N ARG A 341 8.83 -15.24 -0.48
CA ARG A 341 7.96 -15.57 0.66
C ARG A 341 6.75 -16.41 0.22
N LYS A 342 6.19 -16.12 -0.95
CA LYS A 342 5.12 -16.96 -1.53
C LYS A 342 5.65 -18.33 -1.91
N SER A 343 6.91 -18.42 -2.39
CA SER A 343 7.59 -19.69 -2.67
C SER A 343 7.74 -20.55 -1.41
N CYS A 344 8.09 -19.95 -0.26
CA CYS A 344 8.06 -20.65 1.02
C CYS A 344 6.70 -21.30 1.29
N VAL A 345 5.60 -20.53 1.11
CA VAL A 345 4.24 -21.07 1.28
C VAL A 345 3.96 -22.21 0.31
N SER A 346 4.33 -22.06 -0.98
CA SER A 346 4.17 -23.10 -2.01
C SER A 346 4.93 -24.37 -1.65
N ILE A 347 6.17 -24.25 -1.21
CA ILE A 347 7.01 -25.38 -0.79
C ILE A 347 6.37 -26.12 0.40
N LEU A 348 5.90 -25.39 1.42
CA LEU A 348 5.26 -26.00 2.59
C LEU A 348 3.93 -26.70 2.24
N ILE A 349 3.16 -26.16 1.30
CA ILE A 349 1.95 -26.81 0.78
C ILE A 349 2.30 -28.11 0.07
N HIS A 350 3.33 -28.09 -0.78
CA HIS A 350 3.79 -29.29 -1.48
C HIS A 350 4.29 -30.38 -0.51
N GLN A 351 4.89 -29.98 0.61
CA GLN A 351 5.28 -30.89 1.69
C GLN A 351 4.10 -31.39 2.56
N GLY A 352 2.86 -31.02 2.21
CA GLY A 352 1.66 -31.49 2.90
C GLY A 352 1.34 -30.78 4.22
N MET A 353 1.97 -29.64 4.48
CA MET A 353 1.69 -28.86 5.71
C MET A 353 0.28 -28.25 5.63
N ASP A 354 -0.42 -28.25 6.75
CA ASP A 354 -1.74 -27.62 6.84
C ASP A 354 -1.66 -26.08 6.77
N VAL A 355 -2.73 -25.48 6.25
CA VAL A 355 -2.81 -24.02 5.99
C VAL A 355 -2.58 -23.17 7.24
N LYS A 356 -3.04 -23.62 8.40
CA LYS A 356 -2.94 -22.89 9.67
C LYS A 356 -1.49 -22.88 10.19
N SER A 357 -0.79 -24.00 10.08
CA SER A 357 0.64 -24.10 10.40
C SER A 357 1.47 -23.24 9.47
N ILE A 358 1.18 -23.23 8.16
CA ILE A 358 1.84 -22.35 7.18
C ILE A 358 1.57 -20.89 7.52
N GLN A 359 0.32 -20.49 7.81
CA GLN A 359 -0.03 -19.14 8.20
C GLN A 359 0.80 -18.67 9.39
N LYS A 360 0.91 -19.51 10.43
CA LYS A 360 1.70 -19.23 11.63
C LYS A 360 3.19 -19.11 11.31
N TRP A 361 3.73 -20.02 10.49
CA TRP A 361 5.13 -20.01 10.09
C TRP A 361 5.51 -18.72 9.40
N VAL A 362 4.80 -18.35 8.36
CA VAL A 362 5.13 -17.12 7.62
C VAL A 362 4.64 -15.84 8.33
N GLY A 363 3.73 -15.93 9.31
CA GLY A 363 3.16 -14.78 10.01
C GLY A 363 2.23 -13.95 9.12
N HIS A 364 1.26 -14.60 8.47
CA HIS A 364 0.16 -13.91 7.79
C HIS A 364 -0.91 -13.51 8.80
N ALA A 365 -1.21 -12.21 8.89
CA ALA A 365 -2.26 -11.70 9.77
C ALA A 365 -3.65 -12.22 9.37
N ASP A 366 -3.85 -12.41 8.04
CA ASP A 366 -5.08 -12.91 7.46
C ASP A 366 -4.83 -14.26 6.77
N ILE A 367 -5.63 -15.26 7.09
CA ILE A 367 -5.56 -16.60 6.52
C ILE A 367 -5.86 -16.60 5.02
N ASP A 368 -6.69 -15.67 4.54
CA ASP A 368 -7.06 -15.54 3.13
C ASP A 368 -5.83 -15.38 2.22
N THR A 369 -4.77 -14.76 2.73
CA THR A 369 -3.51 -14.63 2.00
C THR A 369 -2.86 -15.99 1.75
N THR A 370 -2.88 -16.89 2.74
CA THR A 370 -2.36 -18.26 2.61
C THR A 370 -3.26 -19.11 1.74
N LEU A 371 -4.59 -19.00 1.92
CA LEU A 371 -5.58 -19.74 1.14
C LEU A 371 -5.52 -19.42 -0.36
N LYS A 372 -5.29 -18.15 -0.74
CA LYS A 372 -5.12 -17.75 -2.15
C LYS A 372 -3.91 -18.41 -2.80
N ILE A 373 -2.80 -18.53 -2.08
CA ILE A 373 -1.61 -19.25 -2.58
C ILE A 373 -1.90 -20.73 -2.63
N TYR A 374 -2.54 -21.30 -1.61
CA TYR A 374 -2.95 -22.71 -1.55
C TYR A 374 -3.81 -23.09 -2.75
N ALA A 375 -4.85 -22.31 -3.06
CA ALA A 375 -5.72 -22.57 -4.21
C ALA A 375 -4.92 -22.59 -5.53
N LYS A 376 -4.00 -21.63 -5.74
CA LYS A 376 -3.15 -21.58 -6.95
C LYS A 376 -2.21 -22.78 -7.05
N VAL A 377 -1.59 -23.21 -5.94
CA VAL A 377 -0.71 -24.39 -5.93
C VAL A 377 -1.49 -25.65 -6.29
N LYS A 378 -2.65 -25.85 -5.66
CA LYS A 378 -3.50 -27.03 -5.91
C LYS A 378 -4.07 -27.03 -7.33
N ASP A 379 -4.45 -25.89 -7.87
CA ASP A 379 -4.89 -25.78 -9.26
C ASP A 379 -3.75 -26.12 -10.25
N LYS A 380 -2.51 -25.66 -9.99
CA LYS A 380 -1.32 -26.02 -10.80
C LYS A 380 -1.01 -27.53 -10.73
N GLU A 381 -1.06 -28.11 -9.53
CA GLU A 381 -0.87 -29.55 -9.33
C GLU A 381 -1.95 -30.37 -10.06
N ALA A 382 -3.21 -29.96 -9.96
CA ALA A 382 -4.34 -30.62 -10.64
C ALA A 382 -4.19 -30.53 -12.17
N LYS A 383 -3.88 -29.36 -12.72
CA LYS A 383 -3.63 -29.18 -14.16
C LYS A 383 -2.49 -30.07 -14.65
N LYS A 384 -1.38 -30.16 -13.90
CA LYS A 384 -0.26 -31.04 -14.23
C LYS A 384 -0.68 -32.51 -14.22
N SER A 385 -1.35 -32.96 -13.16
CA SER A 385 -1.85 -34.35 -13.04
C SER A 385 -2.83 -34.73 -14.18
N ILE A 386 -3.74 -33.80 -14.55
CA ILE A 386 -4.64 -34.00 -15.67
C ILE A 386 -3.85 -34.10 -16.99
N SER A 387 -2.89 -33.20 -17.21
CA SER A 387 -2.04 -33.23 -18.42
C SER A 387 -1.25 -34.52 -18.53
N ASP A 388 -0.65 -34.99 -17.43
CA ASP A 388 0.11 -36.23 -17.38
C ASP A 388 -0.82 -37.45 -17.65
N ALA A 389 -2.02 -37.47 -17.07
CA ALA A 389 -3.02 -38.50 -17.31
C ALA A 389 -3.47 -38.52 -18.77
N MET A 390 -3.72 -37.36 -19.37
CA MET A 390 -4.10 -37.23 -20.77
C MET A 390 -2.98 -37.69 -21.73
N ASN A 391 -1.72 -37.32 -21.41
CA ASN A 391 -0.56 -37.77 -22.20
C ASN A 391 -0.40 -39.31 -22.16
N ASN A 392 -0.72 -39.96 -21.03
CA ASN A 392 -0.69 -41.41 -20.91
C ASN A 392 -1.83 -42.11 -21.70
N VAL A 393 -2.94 -41.39 -21.94
CA VAL A 393 -4.11 -41.96 -22.69
C VAL A 393 -3.99 -41.69 -24.19
N ILE A 394 -3.40 -40.52 -24.57
CA ILE A 394 -3.29 -40.06 -25.95
C ILE A 394 -1.82 -39.98 -26.33
N GLU A 395 -1.20 -41.12 -26.72
CA GLU A 395 0.11 -41.04 -27.40
C GLU A 395 -0.07 -40.36 -28.75
N LEU A 396 0.47 -39.16 -28.89
CA LEU A 396 0.66 -38.50 -30.20
C LEU A 396 1.76 -39.26 -30.96
N LYS A 397 1.38 -40.39 -31.58
CA LYS A 397 2.27 -41.14 -32.47
C LYS A 397 2.55 -40.28 -33.70
N ASN A 398 3.79 -39.77 -33.76
CA ASN A 398 4.39 -39.21 -34.98
C ASN A 398 3.79 -37.94 -35.57
N TYR A 399 3.77 -36.82 -34.85
CA TYR A 399 3.78 -35.52 -35.53
C TYR A 399 5.21 -35.14 -35.91
N LYS A 400 5.71 -35.77 -36.97
CA LYS A 400 6.83 -35.24 -37.74
C LYS A 400 6.27 -34.65 -39.02
N ALA A 401 6.18 -33.30 -39.05
CA ALA A 401 6.04 -32.57 -40.31
C ALA A 401 7.43 -32.46 -40.94
#